data_3007659bc9e3a78255ec95862e40c102
#
_entry.id   3007659bc9e3a78255ec95862e40c102
#
_cell.length_a   1.000
_cell.length_b   1.000
_cell.length_c   1.000
_cell.angle_alpha   90.00
_cell.angle_beta   90.00
_cell.angle_gamma   90.00
#
_symmetry.space_group_name_H-M   'P 1'
#
loop_
_entity.id
_entity.type
_entity.pdbx_description
1 polymer ?
#
loop_
_entity_poly.entity_id
_entity_poly.type
_entity_poly.pdbx_seq_one_letter_code
_entity_poly.pdbx_strand_id
1 'polypeptide(L)'
;MTKARWIGIFLFLAGAAIASATSYVAMADEDLTDQAAAVARVKVVGVDEGPASGAPATDYLVEVERVDKGHLPGSTLTVRVPGGVRADGLGLKIFGAPEFQVGDEPLLFLEAAPDGSFRILDLMLGAFHTLRSGPAVLAVQDLSGAHRVGGAGRAEPSGVRDLGRFETWVADRALGLLRAPDYWRETPAGLDASREKFEQIKGPDGLPVRWFKFDNGGSVAWKVDAAGQPGVGQAISVQHFQAALQAWNADPTSTINYTYSGLIAAGSGSGLRGTDGVNAILFNDPGNANVPGTYDCKAGGVLAMGGPYFDSTSTRSYRGQPYHETVEADIVFQDGTDCFFANNPSGLEEVMAHELGHTLGFAHSTDPDALMWAYAHNDGRGARLSDDDRVGASQIYGDGSFQPAPPPPPPPPTASNLKLTAKVSRTQVKLLWANAPPGAVELRIEGQDGGGSFALLKTVPGATKQATVSGLRPNQSYVMRVEAMASDGTAMGISNVVQFRTRK
;
A
#
# COMPACT_ATOMS: atom_id res chain seq x y z
N MET A 1 -22.65 48.26 -9.30
CA MET A 1 -23.11 46.91 -8.88
C MET A 1 -22.31 45.86 -9.67
N THR A 2 -21.13 45.53 -9.17
CA THR A 2 -20.18 44.61 -9.80
C THR A 2 -20.29 43.28 -9.09
N LYS A 3 -20.79 42.28 -9.81
CA LYS A 3 -20.88 40.88 -9.32
C LYS A 3 -19.50 40.24 -9.34
N ALA A 4 -18.91 40.00 -8.16
CA ALA A 4 -17.73 39.20 -8.00
C ALA A 4 -18.08 37.72 -8.29
N ARG A 5 -17.48 37.17 -9.34
CA ARG A 5 -17.49 35.70 -9.62
C ARG A 5 -16.46 35.05 -8.74
N TRP A 6 -16.90 34.23 -7.81
CA TRP A 6 -16.06 33.28 -7.09
C TRP A 6 -15.72 32.14 -8.06
N ILE A 7 -14.45 32.06 -8.49
CA ILE A 7 -13.90 30.90 -9.17
C ILE A 7 -13.42 29.97 -8.05
N GLY A 8 -14.20 28.94 -7.79
CA GLY A 8 -13.78 27.84 -6.95
C GLY A 8 -12.65 27.10 -7.68
N ILE A 9 -11.43 27.23 -7.21
CA ILE A 9 -10.31 26.38 -7.62
C ILE A 9 -10.55 25.04 -6.94
N PHE A 10 -11.11 24.07 -7.67
CA PHE A 10 -11.01 22.65 -7.32
C PHE A 10 -9.55 22.25 -7.57
N LEU A 11 -8.72 22.25 -6.53
CA LEU A 11 -7.49 21.50 -6.54
C LEU A 11 -7.89 20.01 -6.62
N PHE A 12 -7.74 19.43 -7.80
CA PHE A 12 -7.58 18.00 -7.94
C PHE A 12 -6.25 17.65 -7.23
N LEU A 13 -6.34 17.14 -6.00
CA LEU A 13 -5.29 16.31 -5.44
C LEU A 13 -5.22 15.08 -6.34
N ALA A 14 -4.36 15.13 -7.35
CA ALA A 14 -3.82 13.93 -7.95
C ALA A 14 -2.97 13.29 -6.83
N GLY A 15 -3.58 12.43 -6.03
CA GLY A 15 -2.88 11.60 -5.09
C GLY A 15 -1.89 10.76 -5.89
N ALA A 16 -0.60 11.12 -5.84
CA ALA A 16 0.44 10.19 -6.22
C ALA A 16 0.26 8.97 -5.31
N ALA A 17 -0.07 7.83 -5.89
CA ALA A 17 -0.14 6.57 -5.17
C ALA A 17 1.26 6.29 -4.64
N ILE A 18 1.45 6.47 -3.34
CA ILE A 18 2.72 6.25 -2.66
C ILE A 18 2.80 4.75 -2.40
N ALA A 19 3.72 4.11 -3.06
CA ALA A 19 4.02 2.71 -2.88
C ALA A 19 5.07 2.56 -1.77
N SER A 20 4.91 1.63 -0.90
CA SER A 20 5.61 1.60 0.39
C SER A 20 6.15 0.25 0.77
N ALA A 21 7.30 0.24 1.45
CA ALA A 21 7.94 -0.95 1.99
C ALA A 21 8.62 -0.71 3.32
N THR A 22 7.91 -0.95 4.37
CA THR A 22 8.46 -1.13 5.72
C THR A 22 7.55 -2.11 6.44
N SER A 23 8.09 -3.23 6.88
CA SER A 23 7.34 -4.20 7.67
C SER A 23 7.24 -3.74 9.13
N TYR A 24 6.04 -3.73 9.70
CA TYR A 24 5.81 -3.25 11.06
C TYR A 24 4.79 -4.09 11.84
N VAL A 25 4.88 -4.02 13.15
CA VAL A 25 3.80 -4.40 14.09
C VAL A 25 3.16 -3.14 14.62
N ALA A 26 1.83 -3.09 14.62
CA ALA A 26 1.10 -1.91 15.10
C ALA A 26 1.49 -1.53 16.53
N MET A 27 1.69 -0.23 16.75
CA MET A 27 2.05 0.35 18.05
C MET A 27 0.86 1.13 18.61
N ALA A 28 0.62 1.00 19.92
CA ALA A 28 -0.41 1.78 20.58
C ALA A 28 0.06 3.24 20.78
N ASP A 29 -0.88 4.18 20.78
CA ASP A 29 -0.57 5.60 21.00
C ASP A 29 0.12 5.84 22.34
N GLU A 30 -0.16 4.99 23.35
CA GLU A 30 0.51 4.98 24.64
C GLU A 30 2.00 4.68 24.51
N ASP A 31 2.32 3.59 23.80
CA ASP A 31 3.70 3.13 23.65
C ASP A 31 4.50 4.11 22.80
N LEU A 32 3.90 4.61 21.71
CA LEU A 32 4.49 5.64 20.84
C LEU A 32 4.77 6.93 21.64
N THR A 33 3.79 7.37 22.46
CA THR A 33 3.97 8.55 23.32
C THR A 33 5.07 8.35 24.35
N ASP A 34 5.15 7.18 24.97
CA ASP A 34 6.13 6.91 26.01
C ASP A 34 7.55 6.86 25.46
N GLN A 35 7.75 6.30 24.27
CA GLN A 35 9.06 6.13 23.65
C GLN A 35 9.61 7.42 23.04
N ALA A 36 8.78 8.26 22.39
CA ALA A 36 9.25 9.47 21.74
C ALA A 36 9.99 10.41 22.71
N ALA A 37 11.11 10.95 22.30
CA ALA A 37 11.85 11.98 23.06
C ALA A 37 11.07 13.31 23.10
N ALA A 38 10.41 13.66 22.00
CA ALA A 38 9.52 14.81 21.91
C ALA A 38 8.32 14.51 21.02
N VAL A 39 7.19 15.18 21.28
CA VAL A 39 6.01 15.17 20.43
C VAL A 39 5.63 16.61 20.15
N ALA A 40 5.53 16.97 18.87
CA ALA A 40 5.23 18.33 18.48
C ALA A 40 4.39 18.39 17.20
N ARG A 41 3.44 19.34 17.16
CA ARG A 41 2.87 19.78 15.91
C ARG A 41 3.81 20.81 15.30
N VAL A 42 4.12 20.61 14.05
CA VAL A 42 5.04 21.46 13.29
C VAL A 42 4.42 21.89 11.98
N LYS A 43 4.95 22.95 11.38
CA LYS A 43 4.62 23.36 10.02
C LYS A 43 5.84 23.20 9.13
N VAL A 44 5.68 22.50 8.02
CA VAL A 44 6.74 22.34 7.02
C VAL A 44 6.89 23.67 6.25
N VAL A 45 8.08 24.27 6.32
CA VAL A 45 8.39 25.55 5.67
C VAL A 45 9.44 25.42 4.56
N GLY A 46 10.14 24.29 4.51
CA GLY A 46 11.11 23.96 3.47
C GLY A 46 11.28 22.45 3.31
N VAL A 47 11.66 22.04 2.12
CA VAL A 47 12.03 20.67 1.78
C VAL A 47 13.33 20.74 1.03
N ASP A 48 14.38 20.14 1.57
CA ASP A 48 15.72 20.13 1.02
C ASP A 48 16.23 18.71 0.83
N GLU A 49 17.19 18.54 -0.05
CA GLU A 49 17.98 17.32 -0.12
C GLU A 49 18.74 17.13 1.20
N GLY A 50 18.84 15.89 1.66
CA GLY A 50 19.59 15.57 2.85
C GLY A 50 21.11 15.75 2.66
N PRO A 51 21.93 15.15 3.53
CA PRO A 51 23.37 15.29 3.47
C PRO A 51 23.96 14.91 2.11
N ALA A 52 24.97 15.63 1.65
CA ALA A 52 25.66 15.36 0.38
C ALA A 52 26.43 14.02 0.33
N SER A 53 26.55 13.34 1.45
CA SER A 53 27.23 12.03 1.58
C SER A 53 26.43 11.12 2.49
N GLY A 54 26.62 9.81 2.34
CA GLY A 54 25.82 8.80 3.05
C GLY A 54 24.55 8.43 2.29
N ALA A 55 23.53 7.94 2.98
CA ALA A 55 22.26 7.61 2.38
C ALA A 55 21.54 8.86 1.85
N PRO A 56 20.86 8.76 0.71
CA PRO A 56 19.87 9.77 0.33
C PRO A 56 18.82 9.94 1.43
N ALA A 57 18.53 11.18 1.78
CA ALA A 57 17.50 11.55 2.74
C ALA A 57 16.82 12.82 2.28
N THR A 58 15.63 13.07 2.85
CA THR A 58 14.92 14.33 2.66
C THR A 58 14.91 15.08 3.99
N ASP A 59 15.40 16.32 3.97
CA ASP A 59 15.42 17.23 5.10
C ASP A 59 14.21 18.18 5.05
N TYR A 60 13.32 18.05 6.00
CA TYR A 60 12.19 18.96 6.18
C TYR A 60 12.56 20.04 7.17
N LEU A 61 12.64 21.30 6.72
CA LEU A 61 12.73 22.45 7.61
C LEU A 61 11.32 22.73 8.16
N VAL A 62 11.16 22.67 9.48
CA VAL A 62 9.87 22.80 10.12
C VAL A 62 9.88 23.91 11.19
N GLU A 63 8.78 24.66 11.28
CA GLU A 63 8.50 25.57 12.38
C GLU A 63 7.66 24.85 13.45
N VAL A 64 8.07 24.95 14.71
CA VAL A 64 7.36 24.33 15.83
C VAL A 64 6.16 25.20 16.21
N GLU A 65 4.95 24.65 16.03
CA GLU A 65 3.72 25.35 16.42
C GLU A 65 3.30 25.03 17.85
N ARG A 66 3.52 23.78 18.28
CA ARG A 66 3.13 23.30 19.59
C ARG A 66 4.02 22.12 20.01
N VAL A 67 4.39 22.07 21.30
CA VAL A 67 5.08 20.94 21.91
C VAL A 67 4.16 20.31 22.95
N ASP A 68 3.87 19.02 22.78
CA ASP A 68 3.00 18.24 23.66
C ASP A 68 3.81 17.35 24.62
N LYS A 69 5.02 16.95 24.24
CA LYS A 69 5.96 16.20 25.08
C LYS A 69 7.40 16.64 24.82
N GLY A 70 8.22 16.59 25.87
CA GLY A 70 9.67 16.80 25.79
C GLY A 70 10.08 18.27 25.63
N HIS A 71 11.29 18.48 25.13
CA HIS A 71 11.86 19.80 24.89
C HIS A 71 12.55 19.84 23.52
N LEU A 72 12.31 20.93 22.79
CA LEU A 72 12.93 21.18 21.49
C LEU A 72 13.87 22.39 21.60
N PRO A 73 15.05 22.37 20.92
CA PRO A 73 16.09 23.38 21.12
C PRO A 73 15.77 24.74 20.51
N GLY A 74 14.73 24.84 19.70
CA GLY A 74 14.35 26.09 19.02
C GLY A 74 12.97 26.02 18.41
N SER A 75 12.55 27.14 17.79
CA SER A 75 11.29 27.24 17.06
C SER A 75 11.37 26.70 15.61
N THR A 76 12.58 26.44 15.11
CA THR A 76 12.82 25.88 13.77
C THR A 76 13.75 24.69 13.91
N LEU A 77 13.42 23.59 13.25
CA LEU A 77 14.14 22.30 13.34
C LEU A 77 14.31 21.72 11.94
N THR A 78 15.31 20.85 11.79
CA THR A 78 15.41 19.95 10.65
C THR A 78 14.91 18.57 11.07
N VAL A 79 13.89 18.07 10.39
CA VAL A 79 13.40 16.69 10.50
C VAL A 79 13.90 15.92 9.30
N ARG A 80 14.79 14.96 9.53
CA ARG A 80 15.35 14.12 8.46
C ARG A 80 14.58 12.83 8.32
N VAL A 81 14.10 12.57 7.11
CA VAL A 81 13.43 11.34 6.72
C VAL A 81 14.34 10.58 5.75
N PRO A 82 14.59 9.27 5.97
CA PRO A 82 15.40 8.47 5.07
C PRO A 82 14.70 8.30 3.72
N GLY A 83 15.49 8.30 2.63
CA GLY A 83 14.97 8.27 1.26
C GLY A 83 14.89 9.65 0.60
N GLY A 84 14.90 9.67 -0.72
CA GLY A 84 14.96 10.88 -1.55
C GLY A 84 16.02 10.78 -2.63
N VAL A 85 16.43 11.92 -3.17
CA VAL A 85 17.49 12.02 -4.18
C VAL A 85 18.54 13.02 -3.72
N ARG A 86 19.79 12.62 -3.75
CA ARG A 86 20.96 13.44 -3.46
C ARG A 86 21.37 14.31 -4.67
N ALA A 87 22.11 15.40 -4.47
CA ALA A 87 22.60 16.29 -5.52
C ALA A 87 23.42 15.61 -6.62
N ASP A 88 24.06 14.49 -6.33
CA ASP A 88 24.80 13.66 -7.31
C ASP A 88 23.90 12.73 -8.12
N GLY A 89 22.58 12.74 -7.87
CA GLY A 89 21.59 11.93 -8.56
C GLY A 89 21.39 10.53 -7.98
N LEU A 90 22.11 10.15 -6.91
CA LEU A 90 21.83 8.89 -6.23
C LEU A 90 20.49 9.02 -5.50
N GLY A 91 19.53 8.18 -5.88
CA GLY A 91 18.23 8.05 -5.22
C GLY A 91 18.17 6.84 -4.31
N LEU A 92 17.36 6.93 -3.27
CA LEU A 92 16.95 5.83 -2.41
C LEU A 92 15.46 5.95 -2.15
N LYS A 93 14.71 4.87 -2.34
CA LYS A 93 13.31 4.83 -1.93
C LYS A 93 13.18 3.89 -0.74
N ILE A 94 12.69 4.43 0.38
CA ILE A 94 12.28 3.67 1.56
C ILE A 94 10.76 3.80 1.68
N PHE A 95 10.11 2.68 1.80
CA PHE A 95 8.66 2.61 1.87
C PHE A 95 8.18 2.76 3.30
N GLY A 96 7.05 3.45 3.49
CA GLY A 96 6.61 3.86 4.81
C GLY A 96 7.39 5.05 5.38
N ALA A 97 8.41 5.56 4.69
CA ALA A 97 8.99 6.83 5.04
C ALA A 97 7.97 7.95 4.80
N PRO A 98 7.62 8.77 5.80
CA PRO A 98 6.64 9.83 5.64
C PRO A 98 7.09 10.87 4.64
N GLU A 99 6.17 11.36 3.82
CA GLU A 99 6.42 12.44 2.86
C GLU A 99 5.55 13.65 3.19
N PHE A 100 6.13 14.84 3.18
CA PHE A 100 5.43 16.10 3.47
C PHE A 100 5.68 17.13 2.38
N GLN A 101 4.76 18.07 2.26
CA GLN A 101 4.87 19.22 1.38
C GLN A 101 4.99 20.51 2.19
N VAL A 102 5.58 21.56 1.60
CA VAL A 102 5.60 22.89 2.22
C VAL A 102 4.17 23.33 2.49
N GLY A 103 3.90 23.68 3.73
CA GLY A 103 2.58 24.06 4.23
C GLY A 103 1.84 22.97 5.00
N ASP A 104 2.30 21.72 4.99
CA ASP A 104 1.74 20.67 5.82
C ASP A 104 1.99 20.96 7.31
N GLU A 105 1.06 20.56 8.15
CA GLU A 105 1.09 20.78 9.61
C GLU A 105 1.00 19.45 10.37
N PRO A 106 1.97 18.51 10.20
CA PRO A 106 1.90 17.21 10.85
C PRO A 106 2.15 17.30 12.37
N LEU A 107 1.58 16.31 13.10
CA LEU A 107 1.98 15.99 14.48
C LEU A 107 3.03 14.87 14.41
N LEU A 108 4.22 15.12 14.92
CA LEU A 108 5.38 14.25 14.82
C LEU A 108 5.85 13.77 16.20
N PHE A 109 6.14 12.47 16.30
CA PHE A 109 6.80 11.84 17.41
C PHE A 109 8.30 11.75 17.05
N LEU A 110 9.14 12.43 17.79
CA LEU A 110 10.50 12.77 17.38
C LEU A 110 11.55 12.18 18.32
N GLU A 111 12.69 11.83 17.72
CA GLU A 111 13.95 11.53 18.38
C GLU A 111 15.07 12.43 17.89
N ALA A 112 16.00 12.80 18.78
CA ALA A 112 17.15 13.60 18.41
C ALA A 112 18.22 12.73 17.75
N ALA A 113 18.76 13.15 16.63
CA ALA A 113 19.89 12.51 15.98
C ALA A 113 21.23 13.15 16.43
N PRO A 114 22.36 12.41 16.36
CA PRO A 114 23.68 12.91 16.78
C PRO A 114 24.16 14.14 16.02
N ASP A 115 23.67 14.34 14.80
CA ASP A 115 24.03 15.47 13.93
C ASP A 115 23.22 16.74 14.20
N GLY A 116 22.33 16.72 15.20
CA GLY A 116 21.46 17.83 15.57
C GLY A 116 20.13 17.90 14.81
N SER A 117 19.92 17.02 13.81
CA SER A 117 18.58 16.85 13.22
C SER A 117 17.67 16.05 14.13
N PHE A 118 16.39 16.01 13.80
CA PHE A 118 15.41 15.12 14.41
C PHE A 118 15.01 14.04 13.41
N ARG A 119 14.64 12.87 13.91
CA ARG A 119 14.07 11.77 13.16
C ARG A 119 12.68 11.47 13.67
N ILE A 120 11.86 10.89 12.84
CA ILE A 120 10.51 10.45 13.22
C ILE A 120 10.63 9.03 13.79
N LEU A 121 10.16 8.84 15.02
CA LEU A 121 10.15 7.55 15.71
C LEU A 121 9.32 6.54 14.90
N ASP A 122 9.88 5.37 14.62
CA ASP A 122 9.24 4.30 13.85
C ASP A 122 8.58 4.79 12.53
N LEU A 123 9.20 5.78 11.85
CA LEU A 123 8.78 6.30 10.54
C LEU A 123 7.29 6.70 10.50
N MET A 124 6.48 5.99 9.65
CA MET A 124 5.05 6.25 9.48
C MET A 124 4.23 6.07 10.76
N LEU A 125 4.71 5.30 11.73
CA LEU A 125 4.01 5.14 13.01
C LEU A 125 4.08 6.42 13.84
N GLY A 126 5.18 7.16 13.76
CA GLY A 126 5.38 8.42 14.46
C GLY A 126 4.97 9.68 13.70
N ALA A 127 4.37 9.53 12.51
CA ALA A 127 3.94 10.64 11.66
C ALA A 127 2.42 10.68 11.49
N PHE A 128 1.81 11.78 11.88
CA PHE A 128 0.37 12.02 11.73
C PHE A 128 0.13 13.23 10.85
N HIS A 129 -0.39 13.00 9.65
CA HIS A 129 -0.86 14.07 8.78
C HIS A 129 -2.11 14.71 9.34
N THR A 130 -2.30 16.02 9.10
CA THR A 130 -3.51 16.71 9.51
C THR A 130 -4.50 16.82 8.35
N LEU A 131 -5.75 16.45 8.62
CA LEU A 131 -6.83 16.52 7.65
C LEU A 131 -8.00 17.34 8.22
N ARG A 132 -8.47 18.35 7.46
CA ARG A 132 -9.68 19.09 7.84
C ARG A 132 -10.93 18.34 7.36
N SER A 133 -11.81 18.00 8.31
CA SER A 133 -13.10 17.36 8.04
C SER A 133 -14.21 18.19 8.69
N GLY A 134 -14.82 19.08 7.91
CA GLY A 134 -15.76 20.07 8.43
C GLY A 134 -15.11 20.99 9.48
N PRO A 135 -15.67 21.10 10.69
CA PRO A 135 -15.09 21.90 11.77
C PRO A 135 -13.95 21.20 12.52
N ALA A 136 -13.76 19.88 12.32
CA ALA A 136 -12.74 19.10 13.02
C ALA A 136 -11.43 19.09 12.23
N VAL A 137 -10.32 19.03 12.95
CA VAL A 137 -9.00 18.70 12.40
C VAL A 137 -8.65 17.31 12.94
N LEU A 138 -8.33 16.42 12.02
CA LEU A 138 -8.02 15.03 12.29
C LEU A 138 -6.52 14.79 12.18
N ALA A 139 -5.97 13.93 13.03
CA ALA A 139 -4.63 13.38 12.91
C ALA A 139 -4.73 11.96 12.32
N VAL A 140 -4.06 11.74 11.20
CA VAL A 140 -4.15 10.52 10.38
C VAL A 140 -2.76 9.96 10.11
N GLN A 141 -2.50 8.72 10.51
CA GLN A 141 -1.29 8.00 10.08
C GLN A 141 -1.50 7.49 8.66
N ASP A 142 -0.54 7.74 7.77
CA ASP A 142 -0.51 7.07 6.46
C ASP A 142 0.26 5.76 6.56
N LEU A 143 -0.46 4.70 6.86
CA LEU A 143 0.06 3.33 6.91
C LEU A 143 -0.13 2.58 5.59
N SER A 144 -0.67 3.25 4.59
CA SER A 144 -0.99 2.66 3.29
C SER A 144 0.26 2.14 2.58
N GLY A 145 1.38 2.71 2.94
CA GLY A 145 2.69 2.43 2.45
C GLY A 145 3.50 1.41 3.23
N ALA A 146 2.94 0.72 4.22
CA ALA A 146 3.69 -0.17 5.09
C ALA A 146 3.05 -1.55 5.22
N HIS A 147 3.89 -2.59 5.37
CA HIS A 147 3.47 -3.97 5.50
C HIS A 147 3.23 -4.34 6.96
N ARG A 148 1.98 -4.54 7.34
CA ARG A 148 1.62 -4.91 8.71
C ARG A 148 1.85 -6.39 8.97
N VAL A 149 2.69 -6.71 9.94
CA VAL A 149 3.02 -8.07 10.34
C VAL A 149 2.47 -8.35 11.73
N GLY A 150 1.61 -9.36 11.87
CA GLY A 150 1.16 -9.86 13.18
C GLY A 150 0.32 -8.87 13.99
N GLY A 151 0.01 -9.26 15.22
CA GLY A 151 -0.81 -8.47 16.13
C GLY A 151 -2.13 -9.14 16.50
N ALA A 152 -2.18 -10.48 16.51
CA ALA A 152 -3.30 -11.19 17.11
C ALA A 152 -3.41 -10.83 18.60
N GLY A 153 -4.26 -9.86 18.92
CA GLY A 153 -4.57 -9.49 20.31
C GLY A 153 -4.81 -8.03 20.61
N ARG A 154 -4.24 -7.10 19.88
CA ARG A 154 -4.62 -5.69 19.96
C ARG A 154 -5.45 -5.33 18.74
N ALA A 155 -6.76 -5.24 18.91
CA ALA A 155 -7.62 -4.55 17.94
C ALA A 155 -7.16 -3.09 17.97
N GLU A 156 -6.51 -2.63 16.89
CA GLU A 156 -6.40 -1.20 16.70
C GLU A 156 -7.80 -0.63 16.59
N PRO A 157 -8.10 0.46 17.28
CA PRO A 157 -9.29 1.20 16.96
C PRO A 157 -9.19 1.59 15.49
N SER A 158 -10.06 1.06 14.65
CA SER A 158 -10.21 1.53 13.27
C SER A 158 -10.71 2.97 13.34
N GLY A 159 -9.85 3.94 13.06
CA GLY A 159 -10.28 5.31 13.11
C GLY A 159 -9.13 6.29 13.05
N VAL A 160 -9.50 7.53 12.88
CA VAL A 160 -8.60 8.68 12.92
C VAL A 160 -8.72 9.35 14.29
N ARG A 161 -7.76 10.20 14.64
CA ARG A 161 -7.77 10.90 15.93
C ARG A 161 -8.24 12.35 15.74
N ASP A 162 -9.07 12.85 16.62
CA ASP A 162 -9.32 14.29 16.76
C ASP A 162 -8.03 14.96 17.23
N LEU A 163 -7.43 15.80 16.39
CA LEU A 163 -6.10 16.36 16.64
C LEU A 163 -6.00 17.05 18.01
N GLY A 164 -6.90 17.96 18.32
CA GLY A 164 -6.80 18.76 19.54
C GLY A 164 -6.97 17.93 20.83
N ARG A 165 -7.82 16.90 20.80
CA ARG A 165 -7.97 15.96 21.91
C ARG A 165 -6.78 15.04 22.02
N PHE A 166 -6.24 14.58 20.91
CA PHE A 166 -5.06 13.73 20.87
C PHE A 166 -3.84 14.46 21.42
N GLU A 167 -3.56 15.69 20.97
CA GLU A 167 -2.50 16.54 21.52
C GLU A 167 -2.65 16.74 23.04
N THR A 168 -3.88 16.99 23.52
CA THR A 168 -4.14 17.15 24.94
C THR A 168 -3.88 15.84 25.71
N TRP A 169 -4.29 14.71 25.17
CA TRP A 169 -4.07 13.39 25.74
C TRP A 169 -2.56 13.06 25.82
N VAL A 170 -1.80 13.34 24.74
CA VAL A 170 -0.33 13.17 24.69
C VAL A 170 0.33 14.02 25.78
N ALA A 171 -0.05 15.30 25.90
CA ALA A 171 0.51 16.21 26.91
C ALA A 171 0.19 15.73 28.36
N ASP A 172 -1.03 15.28 28.61
CA ASP A 172 -1.42 14.72 29.91
C ASP A 172 -0.59 13.47 30.25
N ARG A 173 -0.42 12.55 29.26
CA ARG A 173 0.40 11.34 29.43
C ARG A 173 1.86 11.69 29.72
N ALA A 174 2.43 12.67 29.01
CA ALA A 174 3.79 13.15 29.25
C ALA A 174 4.00 13.70 30.68
N LEU A 175 2.93 14.19 31.32
CA LEU A 175 2.90 14.62 32.70
C LEU A 175 2.58 13.48 33.70
N GLY A 176 2.43 12.25 33.22
CA GLY A 176 2.07 11.09 34.05
C GLY A 176 0.58 10.97 34.37
N LEU A 177 -0.28 11.75 33.72
CA LEU A 177 -1.73 11.70 33.89
C LEU A 177 -2.33 10.63 33.00
N LEU A 178 -2.70 9.48 33.56
CA LEU A 178 -3.27 8.36 32.84
C LEU A 178 -4.77 8.58 32.58
N ARG A 179 -5.11 9.04 31.38
CA ARG A 179 -6.50 9.21 30.94
C ARG A 179 -6.85 8.16 29.87
N ALA A 180 -8.12 7.75 29.85
CA ALA A 180 -8.63 6.95 28.77
C ALA A 180 -8.62 7.75 27.45
N PRO A 181 -8.30 7.11 26.31
CA PRO A 181 -8.37 7.76 25.00
C PRO A 181 -9.80 8.20 24.68
N ASP A 182 -10.01 9.49 24.48
CA ASP A 182 -11.31 10.08 24.10
C ASP A 182 -11.28 10.81 22.74
N TYR A 183 -10.18 10.66 22.03
CA TYR A 183 -9.86 11.34 20.77
C TYR A 183 -10.23 10.56 19.50
N TRP A 184 -10.64 9.31 19.62
CA TRP A 184 -10.96 8.49 18.46
C TRP A 184 -12.19 8.98 17.70
N ARG A 185 -12.12 8.98 16.38
CA ARG A 185 -13.19 9.32 15.44
C ARG A 185 -13.33 8.24 14.40
N GLU A 186 -14.52 8.12 13.82
CA GLU A 186 -14.73 7.27 12.64
C GLU A 186 -13.91 7.80 11.46
N THR A 187 -13.36 6.88 10.68
CA THR A 187 -12.62 7.21 9.46
C THR A 187 -13.60 7.80 8.43
N PRO A 188 -13.36 9.03 7.92
CA PRO A 188 -14.21 9.60 6.89
C PRO A 188 -14.26 8.70 5.64
N ALA A 189 -15.44 8.56 5.04
CA ALA A 189 -15.61 7.81 3.81
C ALA A 189 -14.72 8.39 2.69
N GLY A 190 -13.95 7.54 2.01
CA GLY A 190 -13.05 7.91 0.92
C GLY A 190 -11.59 8.09 1.31
N LEU A 191 -11.22 7.91 2.58
CA LEU A 191 -9.80 7.79 2.96
C LEU A 191 -9.20 6.44 2.53
N ASP A 192 -10.02 5.40 2.37
CA ASP A 192 -9.63 4.12 1.79
C ASP A 192 -9.81 4.18 0.26
N ALA A 193 -8.93 4.91 -0.43
CA ALA A 193 -8.97 4.95 -1.90
C ALA A 193 -8.66 3.56 -2.48
N SER A 194 -9.48 3.12 -3.44
CA SER A 194 -9.26 1.89 -4.21
C SER A 194 -7.91 1.98 -4.94
N ARG A 195 -7.00 1.04 -4.67
CA ARG A 195 -5.70 0.91 -5.33
C ARG A 195 -5.80 -0.08 -6.49
N GLU A 196 -4.93 0.07 -7.48
CA GLU A 196 -4.70 -0.99 -8.46
C GLU A 196 -4.09 -2.21 -7.74
N LYS A 197 -4.33 -3.43 -8.27
CA LYS A 197 -3.85 -4.66 -7.62
C LYS A 197 -2.33 -4.66 -7.47
N PHE A 198 -1.61 -4.33 -8.53
CA PHE A 198 -0.16 -4.28 -8.58
C PHE A 198 0.30 -2.85 -8.89
N GLU A 199 1.27 -2.35 -8.15
CA GLU A 199 1.89 -1.03 -8.37
C GLU A 199 3.42 -1.13 -8.45
N GLN A 200 4.06 -0.12 -9.07
CA GLN A 200 5.52 0.00 -9.19
C GLN A 200 6.04 1.13 -8.32
N ILE A 201 7.24 0.91 -7.78
CA ILE A 201 8.04 1.93 -7.11
C ILE A 201 8.42 3.03 -8.10
N LYS A 202 8.25 4.29 -7.70
CA LYS A 202 8.60 5.45 -8.50
C LYS A 202 9.55 6.39 -7.76
N GLY A 203 10.47 6.98 -8.51
CA GLY A 203 11.27 8.11 -8.04
C GLY A 203 10.43 9.37 -7.87
N PRO A 204 11.02 10.47 -7.37
CA PRO A 204 10.33 11.75 -7.15
C PRO A 204 9.77 12.37 -8.42
N ASP A 205 10.33 12.04 -9.58
CA ASP A 205 9.87 12.47 -10.91
C ASP A 205 8.73 11.61 -11.47
N GLY A 206 8.28 10.60 -10.72
CA GLY A 206 7.20 9.67 -11.09
C GLY A 206 7.63 8.53 -11.99
N LEU A 207 8.91 8.42 -12.36
CA LEU A 207 9.41 7.32 -13.17
C LEU A 207 9.69 6.08 -12.30
N PRO A 208 9.32 4.87 -12.75
CA PRO A 208 9.56 3.64 -12.03
C PRO A 208 11.04 3.25 -12.02
N VAL A 209 11.42 2.41 -11.05
CA VAL A 209 12.76 1.86 -10.89
C VAL A 209 12.78 0.37 -11.18
N ARG A 210 13.90 -0.16 -11.72
CA ARG A 210 14.10 -1.59 -11.95
C ARG A 210 15.57 -1.97 -12.13
N TRP A 211 15.88 -3.25 -11.95
CA TRP A 211 17.16 -3.84 -12.34
C TRP A 211 17.19 -4.10 -13.86
N PHE A 212 18.21 -3.58 -14.55
CA PHE A 212 18.46 -3.90 -15.96
C PHE A 212 19.45 -5.07 -16.16
N LYS A 213 20.04 -5.56 -15.08
CA LYS A 213 20.98 -6.70 -15.14
C LYS A 213 20.29 -7.98 -15.62
N PHE A 214 19.03 -8.17 -15.32
CA PHE A 214 18.28 -9.37 -15.70
C PHE A 214 17.97 -9.45 -17.19
N ASP A 215 17.87 -8.33 -17.89
CA ASP A 215 17.48 -8.29 -19.33
C ASP A 215 18.47 -9.06 -20.23
N ASN A 216 19.72 -9.24 -19.79
CA ASN A 216 20.77 -9.93 -20.54
C ASN A 216 21.17 -11.26 -19.87
N GLY A 217 20.32 -11.86 -19.06
CA GLY A 217 20.58 -13.09 -18.32
C GLY A 217 21.61 -12.92 -17.18
N GLY A 218 21.89 -11.68 -16.80
CA GLY A 218 22.72 -11.39 -15.64
C GLY A 218 22.02 -11.73 -14.33
N SER A 219 22.76 -11.67 -13.22
CA SER A 219 22.24 -11.91 -11.89
C SER A 219 22.54 -10.74 -10.95
N VAL A 220 21.72 -10.60 -9.91
CA VAL A 220 21.95 -9.71 -8.78
C VAL A 220 22.33 -10.57 -7.59
N ALA A 221 23.56 -10.40 -7.12
CA ALA A 221 24.13 -11.21 -6.04
C ALA A 221 23.80 -10.58 -4.68
N TRP A 222 23.41 -11.41 -3.72
CA TRP A 222 23.06 -11.03 -2.36
C TRP A 222 23.95 -11.71 -1.34
N LYS A 223 24.28 -10.98 -0.28
CA LYS A 223 24.96 -11.51 0.90
C LYS A 223 24.05 -11.45 2.12
N VAL A 224 24.33 -12.33 3.08
CA VAL A 224 23.64 -12.40 4.36
C VAL A 224 24.60 -12.01 5.47
N ASP A 225 24.19 -11.18 6.40
CA ASP A 225 24.96 -10.84 7.60
C ASP A 225 25.30 -12.11 8.39
N ALA A 226 26.57 -12.26 8.71
CA ALA A 226 27.10 -13.43 9.42
C ALA A 226 26.55 -13.56 10.86
N ALA A 227 25.98 -12.51 11.45
CA ALA A 227 25.29 -12.63 12.72
C ALA A 227 24.02 -13.48 12.61
N GLY A 228 23.31 -13.40 11.47
CA GLY A 228 21.97 -13.96 11.33
C GLY A 228 20.95 -13.23 12.19
N GLN A 229 19.67 -13.52 11.98
CA GLN A 229 18.58 -12.94 12.78
C GLN A 229 18.72 -13.39 14.23
N PRO A 230 18.81 -12.45 15.20
CA PRO A 230 18.83 -12.78 16.61
C PRO A 230 17.65 -13.66 17.02
N GLY A 231 17.87 -14.62 17.89
CA GLY A 231 16.85 -15.60 18.30
C GLY A 231 16.62 -16.75 17.29
N VAL A 232 17.07 -16.60 16.04
CA VAL A 232 16.93 -17.61 14.96
C VAL A 232 18.27 -18.23 14.60
N GLY A 233 19.32 -17.43 14.48
CA GLY A 233 20.68 -17.85 14.17
C GLY A 233 21.01 -17.88 12.69
N GLN A 234 22.33 -17.82 12.38
CA GLN A 234 22.86 -17.65 11.04
C GLN A 234 22.35 -18.69 10.02
N ALA A 235 22.47 -19.99 10.36
CA ALA A 235 22.17 -21.07 9.40
C ALA A 235 20.71 -21.05 8.95
N ILE A 236 19.78 -20.83 9.88
CA ILE A 236 18.34 -20.76 9.61
C ILE A 236 18.02 -19.46 8.85
N SER A 237 18.64 -18.34 9.21
CA SER A 237 18.45 -17.06 8.49
C SER A 237 18.90 -17.16 7.03
N VAL A 238 20.05 -17.79 6.77
CA VAL A 238 20.53 -18.06 5.39
C VAL A 238 19.55 -18.96 4.64
N GLN A 239 19.03 -20.01 5.28
CA GLN A 239 18.07 -20.93 4.65
C GLN A 239 16.79 -20.19 4.23
N HIS A 240 16.19 -19.38 5.11
CA HIS A 240 14.98 -18.62 4.82
C HIS A 240 15.24 -17.55 3.76
N PHE A 241 16.38 -16.88 3.80
CA PHE A 241 16.71 -15.90 2.77
C PHE A 241 16.92 -16.54 1.39
N GLN A 242 17.56 -17.71 1.33
CA GLN A 242 17.67 -18.47 0.08
C GLN A 242 16.30 -18.93 -0.45
N ALA A 243 15.38 -19.31 0.42
CA ALA A 243 13.99 -19.62 0.03
C ALA A 243 13.28 -18.38 -0.53
N ALA A 244 13.47 -17.21 0.09
CA ALA A 244 12.94 -15.93 -0.38
C ALA A 244 13.49 -15.54 -1.77
N LEU A 245 14.81 -15.67 -2.00
CA LEU A 245 15.41 -15.46 -3.32
C LEU A 245 14.84 -16.43 -4.36
N GLN A 246 14.69 -17.71 -3.99
CA GLN A 246 14.17 -18.74 -4.87
C GLN A 246 12.70 -18.53 -5.25
N ALA A 247 11.88 -17.97 -4.36
CA ALA A 247 10.49 -17.67 -4.66
C ALA A 247 10.36 -16.73 -5.87
N TRP A 248 11.14 -15.64 -5.91
CA TRP A 248 11.17 -14.72 -7.04
C TRP A 248 11.81 -15.33 -8.29
N ASN A 249 12.89 -16.11 -8.14
CA ASN A 249 13.57 -16.77 -9.26
C ASN A 249 12.74 -17.87 -9.92
N ALA A 250 11.87 -18.53 -9.16
CA ALA A 250 11.08 -19.66 -9.63
C ALA A 250 9.88 -19.24 -10.49
N ASP A 251 9.59 -17.96 -10.59
CA ASP A 251 8.54 -17.46 -11.45
C ASP A 251 8.94 -17.60 -12.93
N PRO A 252 8.28 -18.48 -13.70
CA PRO A 252 8.65 -18.72 -15.10
C PRO A 252 8.26 -17.57 -16.02
N THR A 253 7.54 -16.58 -15.53
CA THR A 253 7.03 -15.45 -16.32
C THR A 253 7.99 -14.26 -16.30
N SER A 254 9.07 -14.35 -15.53
CA SER A 254 10.04 -13.28 -15.36
C SER A 254 11.48 -13.75 -15.58
N THR A 255 12.37 -12.79 -15.83
CA THR A 255 13.82 -13.00 -15.96
C THR A 255 14.59 -12.73 -14.68
N ILE A 256 13.89 -12.60 -13.53
CA ILE A 256 14.50 -12.35 -12.24
C ILE A 256 15.50 -13.46 -11.91
N ASN A 257 16.72 -13.06 -11.56
CA ASN A 257 17.81 -13.97 -11.27
C ASN A 257 18.65 -13.44 -10.09
N TYR A 258 18.13 -13.67 -8.88
CA TYR A 258 18.85 -13.41 -7.65
C TYR A 258 19.76 -14.57 -7.28
N THR A 259 20.96 -14.30 -6.80
CA THR A 259 21.92 -15.32 -6.38
C THR A 259 22.42 -15.05 -4.97
N TYR A 260 22.53 -16.11 -4.17
CA TYR A 260 23.22 -16.04 -2.88
C TYR A 260 24.74 -16.13 -3.09
N SER A 261 25.48 -15.13 -2.62
CA SER A 261 26.94 -15.02 -2.82
C SER A 261 27.76 -15.16 -1.53
N GLY A 262 27.13 -15.70 -0.48
CA GLY A 262 27.81 -15.96 0.79
C GLY A 262 27.49 -14.95 1.89
N LEU A 263 28.34 -14.92 2.91
CA LEU A 263 28.16 -14.07 4.08
C LEU A 263 28.91 -12.74 3.91
N ILE A 264 28.40 -11.69 4.55
CA ILE A 264 29.14 -10.47 4.87
C ILE A 264 29.45 -10.49 6.37
N ALA A 265 30.61 -9.94 6.78
CA ALA A 265 30.97 -9.92 8.20
C ALA A 265 29.92 -9.17 9.02
N ALA A 266 29.64 -9.69 10.22
CA ALA A 266 28.59 -9.14 11.07
C ALA A 266 28.73 -7.62 11.29
N GLY A 267 27.67 -6.89 11.00
CA GLY A 267 27.59 -5.43 11.14
C GLY A 267 28.50 -4.64 10.17
N SER A 268 29.08 -5.26 9.12
CA SER A 268 29.98 -4.57 8.18
C SER A 268 29.26 -4.00 6.94
N GLY A 269 28.03 -4.43 6.65
CA GLY A 269 27.25 -3.89 5.52
C GLY A 269 26.82 -2.44 5.73
N SER A 270 26.70 -1.71 4.64
CA SER A 270 26.18 -0.32 4.68
C SER A 270 24.69 -0.26 5.01
N GLY A 271 23.94 -1.27 4.60
CA GLY A 271 22.49 -1.25 4.66
C GLY A 271 21.94 -0.02 3.96
N LEU A 272 20.91 0.59 4.54
CA LEU A 272 20.30 1.79 3.96
C LEU A 272 21.04 3.10 4.33
N ARG A 273 22.35 3.03 4.69
CA ARG A 273 23.20 4.19 5.03
C ARG A 273 24.01 4.73 3.84
N GLY A 274 23.96 4.09 2.70
CA GLY A 274 24.68 4.45 1.48
C GLY A 274 25.10 3.22 0.70
N THR A 275 25.53 3.40 -0.53
CA THR A 275 25.97 2.31 -1.39
C THR A 275 27.41 1.86 -1.02
N ASP A 276 27.63 0.53 -1.04
CA ASP A 276 28.95 -0.08 -0.84
C ASP A 276 29.31 -1.10 -1.94
N GLY A 277 28.47 -1.22 -2.96
CA GLY A 277 28.62 -2.18 -4.07
C GLY A 277 28.14 -3.59 -3.72
N VAL A 278 27.48 -3.79 -2.58
CA VAL A 278 27.04 -5.11 -2.10
C VAL A 278 25.55 -5.03 -1.75
N ASN A 279 24.73 -5.87 -2.38
CA ASN A 279 23.37 -6.06 -1.89
C ASN A 279 23.41 -7.00 -0.69
N ALA A 280 22.92 -6.57 0.44
CA ALA A 280 22.97 -7.33 1.67
C ALA A 280 21.64 -7.32 2.43
N ILE A 281 21.37 -8.42 3.14
CA ILE A 281 20.40 -8.45 4.20
C ILE A 281 21.12 -8.40 5.54
N LEU A 282 20.82 -7.38 6.34
CA LEU A 282 21.42 -7.14 7.64
C LEU A 282 20.41 -7.45 8.73
N PHE A 283 20.90 -8.03 9.82
CA PHE A 283 20.12 -8.29 11.03
C PHE A 283 20.67 -7.40 12.14
N ASN A 284 19.81 -6.66 12.77
CA ASN A 284 20.05 -5.46 13.57
C ASN A 284 20.40 -4.23 12.71
N ASP A 285 19.81 -3.09 13.05
CA ASP A 285 20.11 -1.81 12.40
C ASP A 285 21.39 -1.21 13.02
N PRO A 286 22.55 -1.29 12.36
CA PRO A 286 23.81 -0.89 12.96
C PRO A 286 23.80 0.56 13.45
N GLY A 287 23.75 0.74 14.78
CA GLY A 287 23.72 2.04 15.43
C GLY A 287 22.38 2.79 15.30
N ASN A 288 21.28 2.10 15.09
CA ASN A 288 19.95 2.68 14.86
C ASN A 288 19.97 3.75 13.76
N ALA A 289 20.72 3.46 12.69
CA ALA A 289 21.05 4.47 11.69
C ALA A 289 19.91 4.68 10.67
N ASN A 290 19.06 3.67 10.49
CA ASN A 290 17.97 3.70 9.51
C ASN A 290 16.63 4.01 10.19
N VAL A 291 16.31 3.32 11.30
CA VAL A 291 15.12 3.57 12.10
C VAL A 291 15.52 3.94 13.52
N PRO A 292 15.10 5.07 14.06
CA PRO A 292 15.30 5.38 15.49
C PRO A 292 14.55 4.38 16.37
N GLY A 293 15.16 4.07 17.51
CA GLY A 293 14.55 3.19 18.51
C GLY A 293 14.97 1.73 18.36
N THR A 294 14.24 0.87 19.03
CA THR A 294 14.43 -0.58 19.04
C THR A 294 13.06 -1.22 19.11
N TYR A 295 12.82 -2.23 18.30
CA TYR A 295 11.55 -2.97 18.29
C TYR A 295 11.26 -3.57 19.69
N ASP A 296 10.06 -3.43 20.17
CA ASP A 296 9.59 -4.00 21.43
C ASP A 296 8.41 -4.94 21.20
N CYS A 297 8.55 -6.21 21.59
CA CYS A 297 7.51 -7.23 21.37
C CYS A 297 6.18 -6.95 22.07
N LYS A 298 6.14 -6.05 23.03
CA LYS A 298 4.88 -5.65 23.70
C LYS A 298 4.29 -4.41 23.05
N ALA A 299 5.14 -3.47 22.66
CA ALA A 299 4.75 -2.21 22.04
C ALA A 299 4.49 -2.31 20.54
N GLY A 300 5.31 -3.07 19.83
CA GLY A 300 5.34 -3.11 18.37
C GLY A 300 6.49 -2.27 17.81
N GLY A 301 6.36 -1.79 16.57
CA GLY A 301 7.35 -0.98 15.87
C GLY A 301 7.71 -1.53 14.50
N VAL A 302 8.69 -0.92 13.83
CA VAL A 302 9.23 -1.39 12.55
C VAL A 302 10.00 -2.70 12.75
N LEU A 303 9.76 -3.68 11.87
CA LEU A 303 10.46 -4.98 11.87
C LEU A 303 11.62 -5.01 10.89
N ALA A 304 11.39 -4.54 9.67
CA ALA A 304 12.36 -4.56 8.59
C ALA A 304 12.07 -3.46 7.57
N MET A 305 13.08 -3.09 6.82
CA MET A 305 12.99 -2.17 5.69
C MET A 305 13.84 -2.69 4.54
N GLY A 306 13.33 -2.60 3.32
CA GLY A 306 14.09 -2.82 2.10
C GLY A 306 13.96 -1.62 1.17
N GLY A 307 14.97 -1.38 0.33
CA GLY A 307 14.89 -0.29 -0.62
C GLY A 307 15.94 -0.37 -1.73
N PRO A 308 15.55 -0.02 -2.98
CA PRO A 308 16.49 0.13 -4.07
C PRO A 308 17.18 1.49 -4.03
N TYR A 309 18.50 1.49 -4.20
CA TYR A 309 19.26 2.65 -4.68
C TYR A 309 19.17 2.70 -6.20
N PHE A 310 18.95 3.87 -6.75
CA PHE A 310 18.77 4.05 -8.19
C PHE A 310 19.49 5.31 -8.71
N ASP A 311 19.85 5.29 -10.00
CA ASP A 311 20.39 6.45 -10.70
C ASP A 311 19.25 7.30 -11.26
N SER A 312 19.03 8.46 -10.66
CA SER A 312 17.99 9.42 -11.11
C SER A 312 18.47 10.33 -12.25
N THR A 313 19.74 10.30 -12.61
CA THR A 313 20.32 11.18 -13.64
C THR A 313 20.05 10.67 -15.06
N SER A 314 19.76 9.40 -15.19
CA SER A 314 19.53 8.74 -16.47
C SER A 314 18.30 7.84 -16.45
N THR A 315 17.79 7.54 -17.65
CA THR A 315 16.70 6.58 -17.83
C THR A 315 17.04 5.58 -18.91
N ARG A 316 16.53 4.37 -18.75
CA ARG A 316 16.56 3.32 -19.78
C ARG A 316 15.15 2.87 -20.10
N SER A 317 14.88 2.59 -21.37
CA SER A 317 13.57 2.12 -21.80
C SER A 317 13.46 0.60 -21.72
N TYR A 318 12.36 0.13 -21.13
CA TYR A 318 11.95 -1.26 -21.19
C TYR A 318 10.48 -1.31 -21.67
N ARG A 319 10.24 -2.02 -22.78
CA ARG A 319 8.91 -2.10 -23.41
C ARG A 319 8.22 -0.75 -23.68
N GLY A 320 9.04 0.25 -24.02
CA GLY A 320 8.53 1.61 -24.30
C GLY A 320 8.30 2.49 -23.08
N GLN A 321 8.45 1.97 -21.88
CA GLN A 321 8.39 2.72 -20.63
C GLN A 321 9.79 3.12 -20.18
N PRO A 322 10.06 4.39 -19.82
CA PRO A 322 11.31 4.79 -19.19
C PRO A 322 11.34 4.35 -17.71
N TYR A 323 12.53 3.93 -17.26
CA TYR A 323 12.82 3.53 -15.89
C TYR A 323 14.15 4.13 -15.44
N HIS A 324 14.28 4.40 -14.15
CA HIS A 324 15.58 4.55 -13.51
C HIS A 324 16.21 3.18 -13.25
N GLU A 325 17.54 3.10 -13.39
CA GLU A 325 18.27 1.86 -13.13
C GLU A 325 18.50 1.69 -11.62
N THR A 326 18.04 0.58 -11.05
CA THR A 326 18.47 0.15 -9.72
C THR A 326 19.94 -0.25 -9.78
N VAL A 327 20.77 0.35 -8.93
CA VAL A 327 22.22 0.12 -8.89
C VAL A 327 22.65 -0.77 -7.74
N GLU A 328 21.95 -0.69 -6.60
CA GLU A 328 22.15 -1.48 -5.39
C GLU A 328 20.86 -1.57 -4.61
N ALA A 329 20.73 -2.54 -3.73
CA ALA A 329 19.60 -2.62 -2.80
C ALA A 329 20.02 -3.36 -1.54
N ASP A 330 19.47 -2.95 -0.40
CA ASP A 330 19.68 -3.58 0.88
C ASP A 330 18.37 -3.81 1.62
N ILE A 331 18.41 -4.76 2.56
CA ILE A 331 17.34 -5.04 3.51
C ILE A 331 17.95 -4.97 4.91
N VAL A 332 17.30 -4.25 5.82
CA VAL A 332 17.73 -4.10 7.21
C VAL A 332 16.59 -4.49 8.14
N PHE A 333 16.86 -5.46 9.02
CA PHE A 333 15.97 -5.83 10.12
C PHE A 333 16.31 -4.97 11.34
N GLN A 334 15.28 -4.48 12.02
CA GLN A 334 15.42 -3.60 13.18
C GLN A 334 15.98 -4.36 14.39
N ASP A 335 16.65 -3.64 15.29
CA ASP A 335 17.09 -4.15 16.58
C ASP A 335 15.91 -4.61 17.44
N GLY A 336 16.11 -5.65 18.26
CA GLY A 336 15.10 -6.15 19.19
C GLY A 336 14.04 -7.06 18.58
N THR A 337 14.13 -7.37 17.29
CA THR A 337 13.14 -8.24 16.59
C THR A 337 13.30 -9.74 16.90
N ASP A 338 14.29 -10.13 17.70
CA ASP A 338 14.52 -11.50 18.12
C ASP A 338 13.29 -12.14 18.79
N CYS A 339 12.65 -11.41 19.67
CA CYS A 339 11.46 -11.89 20.36
C CYS A 339 10.26 -12.15 19.42
N PHE A 340 10.21 -11.50 18.27
CA PHE A 340 9.16 -11.71 17.27
C PHE A 340 9.47 -12.94 16.40
N PHE A 341 10.68 -13.01 15.82
CA PHE A 341 11.02 -14.03 14.84
C PHE A 341 11.45 -15.37 15.44
N ALA A 342 11.94 -15.43 16.69
CA ALA A 342 12.35 -16.68 17.34
C ALA A 342 11.25 -17.76 17.33
N ASN A 343 9.99 -17.36 17.34
CA ASN A 343 8.85 -18.29 17.34
C ASN A 343 8.01 -18.22 16.05
N ASN A 344 8.48 -17.48 15.04
CA ASN A 344 7.77 -17.29 13.77
C ASN A 344 8.72 -17.36 12.56
N PRO A 345 9.35 -18.51 12.29
CA PRO A 345 10.31 -18.63 11.20
C PRO A 345 9.68 -18.47 9.80
N SER A 346 8.45 -18.90 9.60
CA SER A 346 7.73 -18.68 8.33
C SER A 346 7.41 -17.20 8.10
N GLY A 347 7.10 -16.46 9.17
CA GLY A 347 6.93 -15.00 9.10
C GLY A 347 8.25 -14.29 8.77
N LEU A 348 9.41 -14.78 9.25
CA LEU A 348 10.71 -14.26 8.84
C LEU A 348 10.93 -14.41 7.34
N GLU A 349 10.62 -15.60 6.77
CA GLU A 349 10.76 -15.87 5.35
C GLU A 349 9.81 -15.01 4.51
N GLU A 350 8.56 -14.84 4.96
CA GLU A 350 7.57 -13.99 4.31
C GLU A 350 8.05 -12.53 4.25
N VAL A 351 8.52 -11.98 5.38
CA VAL A 351 9.07 -10.62 5.45
C VAL A 351 10.29 -10.46 4.54
N MET A 352 11.24 -11.41 4.57
CA MET A 352 12.41 -11.38 3.67
C MET A 352 12.02 -11.34 2.20
N ALA A 353 11.04 -12.16 1.79
CA ALA A 353 10.59 -12.21 0.41
C ALA A 353 9.80 -10.97 0.00
N HIS A 354 9.02 -10.41 0.92
CA HIS A 354 8.30 -9.16 0.74
C HIS A 354 9.28 -7.99 0.52
N GLU A 355 10.27 -7.82 1.41
CA GLU A 355 11.29 -6.77 1.27
C GLU A 355 12.11 -6.95 -0.02
N LEU A 356 12.40 -8.19 -0.45
CA LEU A 356 13.03 -8.46 -1.76
C LEU A 356 12.17 -7.97 -2.92
N GLY A 357 10.84 -8.11 -2.84
CA GLY A 357 9.93 -7.59 -3.86
C GLY A 357 10.08 -6.07 -4.03
N HIS A 358 10.29 -5.36 -2.94
CA HIS A 358 10.55 -3.93 -3.00
C HIS A 358 11.88 -3.61 -3.68
N THR A 359 12.91 -4.39 -3.44
CA THR A 359 14.21 -4.21 -4.15
C THR A 359 14.10 -4.51 -5.66
N LEU A 360 13.05 -5.20 -6.11
CA LEU A 360 12.71 -5.41 -7.51
C LEU A 360 11.94 -4.24 -8.14
N GLY A 361 11.49 -3.28 -7.36
CA GLY A 361 10.67 -2.18 -7.83
C GLY A 361 9.16 -2.40 -7.68
N PHE A 362 8.74 -3.38 -6.88
CA PHE A 362 7.35 -3.58 -6.52
C PHE A 362 6.91 -2.66 -5.40
N ALA A 363 5.73 -2.12 -5.53
CA ALA A 363 4.96 -1.54 -4.46
C ALA A 363 3.98 -2.58 -3.87
N HIS A 364 3.17 -2.16 -2.88
CA HIS A 364 2.15 -3.04 -2.33
C HIS A 364 1.04 -3.35 -3.35
N SER A 365 0.51 -4.56 -3.26
CA SER A 365 -0.70 -5.00 -3.93
C SER A 365 -1.94 -4.76 -3.08
N THR A 366 -3.08 -4.58 -3.71
CA THR A 366 -4.39 -4.62 -3.05
C THR A 366 -5.00 -6.03 -3.03
N ASP A 367 -4.33 -7.01 -3.64
CA ASP A 367 -4.76 -8.40 -3.58
C ASP A 367 -4.36 -9.02 -2.24
N PRO A 368 -5.32 -9.44 -1.40
CA PRO A 368 -5.01 -9.99 -0.09
C PRO A 368 -4.33 -11.37 -0.12
N ASP A 369 -4.15 -12.01 -1.27
CA ASP A 369 -3.35 -13.24 -1.42
C ASP A 369 -1.92 -12.97 -1.92
N ALA A 370 -1.61 -11.74 -2.32
CA ALA A 370 -0.30 -11.35 -2.82
C ALA A 370 0.76 -11.35 -1.72
N LEU A 371 1.98 -11.80 -2.04
CA LEU A 371 3.15 -11.60 -1.17
C LEU A 371 3.38 -10.12 -0.90
N MET A 372 3.14 -9.28 -1.93
CA MET A 372 3.27 -7.83 -1.84
C MET A 372 2.03 -7.14 -1.23
N TRP A 373 1.09 -7.88 -0.63
CA TRP A 373 0.00 -7.28 0.13
C TRP A 373 0.52 -6.52 1.36
N ALA A 374 -0.15 -5.41 1.73
CA ALA A 374 0.24 -4.56 2.87
C ALA A 374 0.06 -5.21 4.26
N TYR A 375 -0.35 -6.48 4.34
CA TYR A 375 -0.54 -7.23 5.59
C TYR A 375 0.03 -8.62 5.45
N ALA A 376 0.87 -9.05 6.41
CA ALA A 376 1.36 -10.42 6.43
C ALA A 376 0.23 -11.41 6.68
N HIS A 377 0.31 -12.55 6.03
CA HIS A 377 -0.74 -13.56 6.08
C HIS A 377 -0.76 -14.33 7.40
N ASN A 378 0.41 -14.53 8.02
CA ASN A 378 0.56 -15.28 9.29
C ASN A 378 -0.05 -16.70 9.26
N ASP A 379 -0.16 -17.31 8.09
CA ASP A 379 -0.73 -18.64 7.86
C ASP A 379 0.33 -19.71 7.60
N GLY A 380 1.60 -19.35 7.74
CA GLY A 380 2.73 -20.26 7.56
C GLY A 380 3.15 -20.47 6.10
N ARG A 381 2.65 -19.64 5.16
CA ARG A 381 2.96 -19.77 3.71
C ARG A 381 4.41 -19.45 3.34
N GLY A 382 5.14 -18.69 4.18
CA GLY A 382 6.50 -18.24 3.88
C GLY A 382 6.57 -17.38 2.60
N ALA A 383 7.59 -17.59 1.79
CA ALA A 383 7.88 -16.83 0.56
C ALA A 383 7.02 -17.26 -0.65
N ARG A 384 5.70 -17.30 -0.52
CA ARG A 384 4.81 -17.73 -1.61
C ARG A 384 4.32 -16.55 -2.46
N LEU A 385 4.67 -16.52 -3.76
CA LEU A 385 4.10 -15.58 -4.73
C LEU A 385 2.66 -15.96 -5.10
N SER A 386 1.78 -14.96 -5.18
CA SER A 386 0.44 -15.05 -5.77
C SER A 386 0.48 -14.86 -7.29
N ASP A 387 -0.69 -14.94 -7.93
CA ASP A 387 -0.81 -14.61 -9.35
C ASP A 387 -0.61 -13.12 -9.61
N ASP A 388 -0.97 -12.23 -8.66
CA ASP A 388 -0.77 -10.80 -8.77
C ASP A 388 0.72 -10.42 -8.73
N ASP A 389 1.50 -11.02 -7.82
CA ASP A 389 2.95 -10.85 -7.76
C ASP A 389 3.63 -11.29 -9.07
N ARG A 390 3.18 -12.40 -9.66
CA ARG A 390 3.69 -12.90 -10.94
C ARG A 390 3.33 -12.01 -12.11
N VAL A 391 2.10 -11.47 -12.14
CA VAL A 391 1.71 -10.46 -13.14
C VAL A 391 2.64 -9.26 -13.05
N GLY A 392 2.91 -8.75 -11.86
CA GLY A 392 3.87 -7.68 -11.63
C GLY A 392 5.28 -8.03 -12.10
N ALA A 393 5.79 -9.22 -11.73
CA ALA A 393 7.10 -9.70 -12.16
C ALA A 393 7.21 -9.77 -13.69
N SER A 394 6.20 -10.29 -14.37
CA SER A 394 6.12 -10.33 -15.82
C SER A 394 6.07 -8.95 -16.46
N GLN A 395 5.40 -7.98 -15.85
CA GLN A 395 5.34 -6.62 -16.38
C GLN A 395 6.68 -5.91 -16.29
N ILE A 396 7.39 -6.04 -15.16
CA ILE A 396 8.66 -5.37 -14.92
C ILE A 396 9.83 -6.14 -15.55
N TYR A 397 9.81 -7.48 -15.50
CA TYR A 397 10.95 -8.36 -15.84
C TYR A 397 10.61 -9.49 -16.80
N GLY A 398 9.44 -9.51 -17.42
CA GLY A 398 9.06 -10.59 -18.34
C GLY A 398 9.84 -10.55 -19.65
N ASP A 399 10.10 -11.70 -20.24
CA ASP A 399 10.73 -11.84 -21.55
C ASP A 399 9.75 -11.60 -22.73
N GLY A 400 8.48 -11.29 -22.45
CA GLY A 400 7.43 -11.15 -23.43
C GLY A 400 6.65 -12.44 -23.71
N SER A 401 7.06 -13.56 -23.12
CA SER A 401 6.39 -14.85 -23.28
C SER A 401 5.10 -14.95 -22.46
N PHE A 402 5.01 -14.20 -21.35
CA PHE A 402 3.82 -14.19 -20.51
C PHE A 402 2.73 -13.31 -21.12
N GLN A 403 1.63 -13.94 -21.48
CA GLN A 403 0.35 -13.26 -21.65
C GLN A 403 -0.46 -13.57 -20.39
N PRO A 404 -0.85 -12.57 -19.59
CA PRO A 404 -1.80 -12.82 -18.50
C PRO A 404 -2.96 -13.62 -19.07
N ALA A 405 -3.35 -14.69 -18.40
CA ALA A 405 -4.61 -15.35 -18.76
C ALA A 405 -5.68 -14.26 -18.80
N PRO A 406 -6.54 -14.21 -19.81
CA PRO A 406 -7.66 -13.28 -19.79
C PRO A 406 -8.36 -13.46 -18.44
N PRO A 407 -8.74 -12.36 -17.74
CA PRO A 407 -9.38 -12.48 -16.45
C PRO A 407 -10.46 -13.57 -16.55
N PRO A 408 -10.56 -14.47 -15.56
CA PRO A 408 -11.58 -15.52 -15.60
C PRO A 408 -12.90 -14.82 -15.90
N PRO A 409 -13.72 -15.37 -16.79
CA PRO A 409 -15.02 -14.76 -17.06
C PRO A 409 -15.69 -14.59 -15.71
N PRO A 410 -16.30 -13.43 -15.43
CA PRO A 410 -16.92 -13.16 -14.15
C PRO A 410 -17.78 -14.38 -13.80
N PRO A 411 -17.73 -14.90 -12.56
CA PRO A 411 -18.48 -16.08 -12.19
C PRO A 411 -19.94 -15.87 -12.66
N PRO A 412 -20.56 -16.88 -13.28
CA PRO A 412 -21.92 -16.73 -13.76
C PRO A 412 -22.76 -16.21 -12.60
N PRO A 413 -23.52 -15.12 -12.79
CA PRO A 413 -24.24 -14.47 -11.70
C PRO A 413 -25.07 -15.53 -10.98
N THR A 414 -24.91 -15.62 -9.69
CA THR A 414 -25.58 -16.60 -8.84
C THR A 414 -27.08 -16.49 -9.08
N ALA A 415 -27.77 -17.59 -9.39
CA ALA A 415 -29.20 -17.60 -9.62
C ALA A 415 -29.89 -16.92 -8.44
N SER A 416 -30.31 -15.70 -8.61
CA SER A 416 -30.96 -14.92 -7.56
C SER A 416 -32.44 -15.35 -7.46
N ASN A 417 -33.05 -15.11 -6.30
CA ASN A 417 -34.49 -15.30 -6.12
C ASN A 417 -35.36 -14.29 -6.93
N LEU A 418 -34.71 -13.52 -7.81
CA LEU A 418 -35.38 -12.54 -8.68
C LEU A 418 -36.28 -13.27 -9.68
N LYS A 419 -37.58 -13.20 -9.45
CA LYS A 419 -38.59 -13.89 -10.26
C LYS A 419 -39.17 -12.95 -11.31
N LEU A 420 -39.02 -13.30 -12.59
CA LEU A 420 -39.52 -12.57 -13.74
C LEU A 420 -40.76 -13.24 -14.33
N THR A 421 -41.76 -12.44 -14.66
CA THR A 421 -42.96 -12.85 -15.40
C THR A 421 -43.24 -11.87 -16.53
N ALA A 422 -43.93 -12.32 -17.59
CA ALA A 422 -44.19 -11.53 -18.79
C ALA A 422 -45.72 -11.46 -19.12
N LYS A 423 -46.22 -10.27 -19.44
CA LYS A 423 -47.54 -10.08 -20.03
C LYS A 423 -47.38 -9.56 -21.46
N VAL A 424 -47.76 -10.36 -22.43
CA VAL A 424 -47.41 -10.16 -23.84
C VAL A 424 -48.56 -9.56 -24.61
N SER A 425 -48.30 -8.57 -25.47
CA SER A 425 -49.19 -8.00 -26.44
C SER A 425 -48.65 -8.16 -27.88
N ARG A 426 -49.20 -7.43 -28.84
CA ARG A 426 -48.81 -7.56 -30.26
C ARG A 426 -47.39 -7.02 -30.53
N THR A 427 -47.04 -5.87 -29.95
CA THR A 427 -45.79 -5.15 -30.23
C THR A 427 -45.01 -4.77 -28.98
N GLN A 428 -45.45 -5.29 -27.82
CA GLN A 428 -44.80 -4.98 -26.55
C GLN A 428 -44.97 -6.10 -25.53
N VAL A 429 -44.08 -6.15 -24.55
CA VAL A 429 -44.18 -7.01 -23.37
C VAL A 429 -44.07 -6.18 -22.12
N LYS A 430 -44.95 -6.40 -21.17
CA LYS A 430 -44.80 -5.89 -19.81
C LYS A 430 -44.17 -6.96 -18.96
N LEU A 431 -42.98 -6.68 -18.48
CA LEU A 431 -42.20 -7.50 -17.57
C LEU A 431 -42.49 -7.09 -16.13
N LEU A 432 -42.69 -8.05 -15.24
CA LEU A 432 -42.88 -7.83 -13.81
C LEU A 432 -41.90 -8.75 -13.06
N TRP A 433 -41.31 -8.23 -12.04
CA TRP A 433 -40.37 -9.03 -11.22
C TRP A 433 -40.57 -8.79 -9.73
N ALA A 434 -40.14 -9.77 -8.95
CA ALA A 434 -40.13 -9.76 -7.49
C ALA A 434 -38.78 -10.21 -6.95
N ASN A 435 -38.51 -9.83 -5.72
CA ASN A 435 -37.26 -10.22 -5.00
C ASN A 435 -35.98 -9.72 -5.67
N ALA A 436 -35.97 -8.48 -6.17
CA ALA A 436 -34.71 -7.84 -6.54
C ALA A 436 -33.78 -7.79 -5.32
N PRO A 437 -32.46 -8.08 -5.48
CA PRO A 437 -31.51 -8.03 -4.38
C PRO A 437 -31.52 -6.66 -3.69
N PRO A 438 -31.53 -6.60 -2.34
CA PRO A 438 -31.39 -5.35 -1.62
C PRO A 438 -30.04 -4.71 -1.98
N GLY A 439 -30.06 -3.39 -2.24
CA GLY A 439 -28.86 -2.67 -2.69
C GLY A 439 -28.68 -2.56 -4.21
N ALA A 440 -29.52 -3.22 -5.02
CA ALA A 440 -29.50 -3.02 -6.45
C ALA A 440 -29.86 -1.57 -6.81
N VAL A 441 -28.97 -0.87 -7.52
CA VAL A 441 -29.19 0.52 -7.96
C VAL A 441 -29.80 0.59 -9.35
N GLU A 442 -29.57 -0.45 -10.16
CA GLU A 442 -30.01 -0.55 -11.55
C GLU A 442 -30.49 -1.96 -11.86
N LEU A 443 -31.50 -2.07 -12.74
CA LEU A 443 -31.95 -3.33 -13.31
C LEU A 443 -31.87 -3.23 -14.84
N ARG A 444 -31.11 -4.14 -15.44
CA ARG A 444 -30.91 -4.27 -16.89
C ARG A 444 -31.86 -5.31 -17.45
N ILE A 445 -32.68 -4.91 -18.42
CA ILE A 445 -33.54 -5.79 -19.14
C ILE A 445 -32.86 -6.20 -20.42
N GLU A 446 -32.59 -7.47 -20.54
CA GLU A 446 -31.88 -8.04 -21.69
C GLU A 446 -32.78 -9.00 -22.47
N GLY A 447 -32.56 -9.05 -23.76
CA GLY A 447 -33.34 -9.92 -24.64
C GLY A 447 -32.50 -10.48 -25.77
N GLN A 448 -32.97 -11.59 -26.33
CA GLN A 448 -32.48 -12.18 -27.58
C GLN A 448 -33.63 -12.54 -28.50
N ASP A 449 -33.41 -12.42 -29.80
CA ASP A 449 -34.28 -12.93 -30.85
C ASP A 449 -33.57 -14.06 -31.61
N GLY A 450 -34.16 -15.22 -31.65
CA GLY A 450 -33.73 -16.33 -32.50
C GLY A 450 -32.42 -17.06 -32.10
N GLY A 451 -31.96 -16.98 -30.84
CA GLY A 451 -30.89 -17.85 -30.32
C GLY A 451 -29.49 -17.26 -30.28
N GLY A 452 -29.34 -15.95 -30.38
CA GLY A 452 -28.06 -15.22 -30.16
C GLY A 452 -27.73 -14.96 -28.68
N SER A 453 -26.71 -14.16 -28.41
CA SER A 453 -26.39 -13.65 -27.06
C SER A 453 -27.46 -12.65 -26.58
N PHE A 454 -27.61 -12.51 -25.26
CA PHE A 454 -28.48 -11.49 -24.68
C PHE A 454 -27.90 -10.09 -24.97
N ALA A 455 -28.76 -9.18 -25.45
CA ALA A 455 -28.44 -7.77 -25.67
C ALA A 455 -29.25 -6.89 -24.73
N LEU A 456 -28.65 -5.81 -24.25
CA LEU A 456 -29.33 -4.84 -23.40
C LEU A 456 -30.44 -4.11 -24.16
N LEU A 457 -31.66 -4.22 -23.68
CA LEU A 457 -32.83 -3.59 -24.29
C LEU A 457 -33.26 -2.33 -23.53
N LYS A 458 -33.13 -2.33 -22.20
CA LYS A 458 -33.57 -1.23 -21.35
C LYS A 458 -32.97 -1.31 -19.96
N THR A 459 -32.68 -0.15 -19.39
CA THR A 459 -32.23 0.00 -17.99
C THR A 459 -33.32 0.73 -17.20
N VAL A 460 -33.56 0.34 -15.95
CA VAL A 460 -34.45 0.98 -15.01
C VAL A 460 -33.86 1.03 -13.59
N PRO A 461 -34.24 2.00 -12.73
CA PRO A 461 -33.75 2.07 -11.35
C PRO A 461 -34.00 0.78 -10.56
N GLY A 462 -33.10 0.42 -9.63
CA GLY A 462 -33.16 -0.82 -8.85
C GLY A 462 -34.44 -1.04 -8.04
N ALA A 463 -35.10 0.04 -7.60
CA ALA A 463 -36.39 -0.03 -6.88
C ALA A 463 -37.60 -0.34 -7.79
N THR A 464 -37.43 -0.35 -9.11
CA THR A 464 -38.50 -0.62 -10.07
C THR A 464 -38.95 -2.08 -10.01
N LYS A 465 -40.25 -2.32 -10.08
CA LYS A 465 -40.85 -3.69 -10.01
C LYS A 465 -41.43 -4.17 -11.34
N GLN A 466 -41.46 -3.31 -12.36
CA GLN A 466 -41.97 -3.63 -13.69
C GLN A 466 -41.43 -2.68 -14.75
N ALA A 467 -41.37 -3.15 -16.00
CA ALA A 467 -41.08 -2.31 -17.15
C ALA A 467 -41.78 -2.82 -18.39
N THR A 468 -41.96 -1.94 -19.38
CA THR A 468 -42.48 -2.31 -20.68
C THR A 468 -41.35 -2.19 -21.71
N VAL A 469 -41.18 -3.23 -22.50
CA VAL A 469 -40.35 -3.24 -23.71
C VAL A 469 -41.27 -3.17 -24.91
N SER A 470 -41.15 -2.12 -25.70
CA SER A 470 -41.98 -1.82 -26.89
C SER A 470 -41.14 -2.00 -28.16
N GLY A 471 -41.82 -1.97 -29.33
CA GLY A 471 -41.13 -2.10 -30.63
C GLY A 471 -40.86 -3.55 -31.05
N LEU A 472 -41.45 -4.52 -30.37
CA LEU A 472 -41.35 -5.92 -30.73
C LEU A 472 -42.11 -6.22 -32.02
N ARG A 473 -41.60 -7.14 -32.84
CA ARG A 473 -42.31 -7.60 -34.06
C ARG A 473 -43.47 -8.50 -33.68
N PRO A 474 -44.66 -8.35 -34.33
CA PRO A 474 -45.79 -9.26 -34.14
C PRO A 474 -45.44 -10.70 -34.56
N ASN A 475 -46.01 -11.67 -33.88
CA ASN A 475 -45.84 -13.10 -34.16
C ASN A 475 -44.38 -13.60 -34.10
N GLN A 476 -43.51 -12.91 -33.35
CA GLN A 476 -42.09 -13.25 -33.17
C GLN A 476 -41.83 -13.80 -31.77
N SER A 477 -40.92 -14.77 -31.67
CA SER A 477 -40.45 -15.32 -30.38
C SER A 477 -39.32 -14.48 -29.81
N TYR A 478 -39.36 -14.26 -28.53
CA TYR A 478 -38.37 -13.55 -27.76
C TYR A 478 -38.02 -14.29 -26.47
N VAL A 479 -36.82 -14.10 -26.01
CA VAL A 479 -36.35 -14.59 -24.71
C VAL A 479 -35.80 -13.40 -23.95
N MET A 480 -36.25 -13.18 -22.70
CA MET A 480 -35.81 -12.02 -21.91
C MET A 480 -35.47 -12.43 -20.49
N ARG A 481 -34.55 -11.66 -19.87
CA ARG A 481 -34.16 -11.75 -18.48
C ARG A 481 -33.94 -10.36 -17.90
N VAL A 482 -33.82 -10.28 -16.57
CA VAL A 482 -33.49 -9.06 -15.85
C VAL A 482 -32.27 -9.34 -15.00
N GLU A 483 -31.26 -8.48 -15.08
CA GLU A 483 -30.04 -8.51 -14.29
C GLU A 483 -30.04 -7.32 -13.32
N ALA A 484 -29.74 -7.57 -12.04
CA ALA A 484 -29.64 -6.56 -11.01
C ALA A 484 -28.19 -6.15 -10.82
N MET A 485 -27.92 -4.83 -10.78
CA MET A 485 -26.57 -4.27 -10.71
C MET A 485 -26.36 -3.47 -9.43
N ALA A 486 -25.19 -3.59 -8.84
CA ALA A 486 -24.70 -2.73 -7.76
C ALA A 486 -24.19 -1.38 -8.30
N SER A 487 -23.89 -0.45 -7.41
CA SER A 487 -23.38 0.89 -7.76
C SER A 487 -22.00 0.87 -8.44
N ASP A 488 -21.21 -0.16 -8.21
CA ASP A 488 -19.90 -0.40 -8.83
C ASP A 488 -19.98 -1.09 -10.20
N GLY A 489 -21.19 -1.37 -10.69
CA GLY A 489 -21.42 -2.05 -11.95
C GLY A 489 -21.34 -3.57 -11.89
N THR A 490 -21.19 -4.17 -10.70
CA THR A 490 -21.20 -5.63 -10.54
C THR A 490 -22.60 -6.20 -10.56
N ALA A 491 -22.76 -7.43 -11.13
CA ALA A 491 -24.04 -8.13 -11.16
C ALA A 491 -24.35 -8.75 -9.80
N MET A 492 -25.46 -8.31 -9.19
CA MET A 492 -25.96 -8.82 -7.91
C MET A 492 -26.86 -10.04 -8.05
N GLY A 493 -27.38 -10.29 -9.25
CA GLY A 493 -28.22 -11.43 -9.52
C GLY A 493 -28.98 -11.33 -10.83
N ILE A 494 -29.35 -12.50 -11.37
CA ILE A 494 -30.10 -12.65 -12.62
C ILE A 494 -31.45 -13.34 -12.34
N SER A 495 -32.52 -12.90 -13.04
CA SER A 495 -33.83 -13.53 -12.99
C SER A 495 -33.86 -14.87 -13.75
N ASN A 496 -34.91 -15.64 -13.52
CA ASN A 496 -35.28 -16.66 -14.49
C ASN A 496 -35.53 -16.03 -15.87
N VAL A 497 -35.28 -16.82 -16.89
CA VAL A 497 -35.56 -16.45 -18.27
C VAL A 497 -37.07 -16.60 -18.54
N VAL A 498 -37.67 -15.63 -19.24
CA VAL A 498 -39.03 -15.74 -19.78
C VAL A 498 -38.98 -15.84 -21.30
N GLN A 499 -39.57 -16.90 -21.84
CA GLN A 499 -39.73 -17.09 -23.27
C GLN A 499 -41.17 -16.87 -23.65
N PHE A 500 -41.42 -16.08 -24.69
CA PHE A 500 -42.78 -15.76 -25.15
C PHE A 500 -42.83 -15.47 -26.66
N ARG A 501 -43.99 -15.51 -27.20
CA ARG A 501 -44.27 -15.10 -28.58
C ARG A 501 -45.27 -13.93 -28.57
N THR A 502 -44.96 -12.85 -29.30
CA THR A 502 -45.87 -11.72 -29.47
C THR A 502 -47.11 -12.15 -30.22
N ARG A 503 -48.26 -11.51 -29.90
CA ARG A 503 -49.54 -11.82 -30.56
C ARG A 503 -49.49 -11.48 -32.03
N LYS A 504 -50.32 -12.19 -32.82
CA LYS A 504 -50.48 -11.92 -34.26
C LYS A 504 -51.12 -10.56 -34.53
#